data_433f2af59c6de235df2d859b262c237b
#
_entry.id   433f2af59c6de235df2d859b262c237b
#
_cell.length_a   1.000
_cell.length_b   1.000
_cell.length_c   1.000
_cell.angle_alpha   90.00
_cell.angle_beta   90.00
_cell.angle_gamma   90.00
#
_symmetry.space_group_name_H-M   'P 1'
#
loop_
_entity.id
_entity.type
_entity.pdbx_description
1 polymer ?
#
loop_
_entity_poly.entity_id
_entity_poly.type
_entity_poly.pdbx_seq_one_letter_code
_entity_poly.pdbx_strand_id
1 'polypeptide(L)'
;MKNTKLRNSLLLVLTALIWGSSFVAQRQGGSIVGPFTFNCVRSIIGGIVLIPVIAAIDKVKPSPRKPQNAGDRKRLLIGGLCCGTMLFLASTMQQLGMFMGTTAGKSGFLTACYILIVPVLGIFFKKKCSWNIWIGIVITIGGLYLLCVKESLSLAASDMVTLLCALLFAGHIMVIDHFSPLVDGVRLSCIQFFACGIWGFFPMMFCEIIPDGMAAWTSTFASSQAWIALLYSGVMSCGVAYTLQIIGQNGLNPTLASMIMSLESVFSVLTGWLILDEQLGGREIIGCVLIFAAILLAQVPVGKKIKA
;
A
#
# COMPACT_ATOMS: atom_id res chain seq x y z
N MET A 1 -0.25 -4.36 -26.27
CA MET A 1 -1.09 -3.69 -25.27
C MET A 1 -1.81 -4.66 -24.30
N LYS A 2 -2.44 -5.77 -24.76
CA LYS A 2 -3.16 -6.72 -23.89
C LYS A 2 -2.24 -7.40 -22.87
N ASN A 3 -1.06 -7.86 -23.30
CA ASN A 3 -0.05 -8.50 -22.43
C ASN A 3 0.52 -7.57 -21.36
N THR A 4 0.65 -6.27 -21.66
CA THR A 4 1.17 -5.29 -20.69
C THR A 4 0.17 -5.04 -19.55
N LYS A 5 -1.13 -4.94 -19.86
CA LYS A 5 -2.18 -4.77 -18.85
C LYS A 5 -2.27 -5.97 -17.93
N LEU A 6 -2.24 -7.19 -18.50
CA LEU A 6 -2.26 -8.42 -17.71
C LEU A 6 -1.04 -8.50 -16.77
N ARG A 7 0.17 -8.27 -17.31
CA ARG A 7 1.39 -8.24 -16.50
C ARG A 7 1.27 -7.23 -15.35
N ASN A 8 0.82 -6.02 -15.62
CA ASN A 8 0.69 -4.96 -14.63
C ASN A 8 -0.36 -5.31 -13.56
N SER A 9 -1.49 -5.92 -13.96
CA SER A 9 -2.48 -6.43 -13.00
C SER A 9 -1.90 -7.54 -12.11
N LEU A 10 -1.10 -8.47 -12.66
CA LEU A 10 -0.44 -9.51 -11.89
C LEU A 10 0.58 -8.95 -10.90
N LEU A 11 1.32 -7.89 -11.27
CA LEU A 11 2.22 -7.20 -10.34
C LEU A 11 1.45 -6.61 -9.16
N LEU A 12 0.27 -6.03 -9.41
CA LEU A 12 -0.58 -5.49 -8.33
C LEU A 12 -1.20 -6.58 -7.45
N VAL A 13 -1.54 -7.75 -8.01
CA VAL A 13 -1.97 -8.91 -7.22
C VAL A 13 -0.85 -9.39 -6.30
N LEU A 14 0.39 -9.46 -6.81
CA LEU A 14 1.55 -9.81 -6.00
C LEU A 14 1.82 -8.76 -4.91
N THR A 15 1.65 -7.48 -5.23
CA THR A 15 1.70 -6.39 -4.26
C THR A 15 0.68 -6.62 -3.12
N ALA A 16 -0.57 -6.90 -3.49
CA ALA A 16 -1.64 -7.15 -2.53
C ALA A 16 -1.37 -8.38 -1.64
N LEU A 17 -0.79 -9.45 -2.20
CA LEU A 17 -0.37 -10.64 -1.45
C LEU A 17 0.67 -10.29 -0.38
N ILE A 18 1.72 -9.54 -0.76
CA ILE A 18 2.78 -9.14 0.18
C ILE A 18 2.23 -8.20 1.25
N TRP A 19 1.37 -7.25 0.89
CA TRP A 19 0.79 -6.33 1.86
C TRP A 19 -0.18 -7.04 2.81
N GLY A 20 -1.04 -7.92 2.29
CA GLY A 20 -1.94 -8.71 3.11
C GLY A 20 -1.21 -9.50 4.18
N SER A 21 -0.12 -10.19 3.82
CA SER A 21 0.70 -10.93 4.78
C SER A 21 1.51 -9.99 5.72
N SER A 22 1.75 -8.73 5.35
CA SER A 22 2.53 -7.81 6.17
C SER A 22 1.74 -7.13 7.30
N PHE A 23 0.41 -7.17 7.30
CA PHE A 23 -0.40 -6.56 8.37
C PHE A 23 -0.11 -7.18 9.75
N VAL A 24 0.09 -8.50 9.81
CA VAL A 24 0.46 -9.19 11.04
C VAL A 24 1.82 -8.69 11.55
N ALA A 25 2.81 -8.63 10.67
CA ALA A 25 4.14 -8.13 11.01
C ALA A 25 4.11 -6.66 11.47
N GLN A 26 3.32 -5.80 10.79
CA GLN A 26 3.15 -4.39 11.15
C GLN A 26 2.52 -4.22 12.54
N ARG A 27 1.51 -5.04 12.87
CA ARG A 27 0.85 -5.00 14.17
C ARG A 27 1.81 -5.43 15.28
N GLN A 28 2.48 -6.56 15.11
CA GLN A 28 3.44 -7.09 16.10
C GLN A 28 4.65 -6.16 16.25
N GLY A 29 5.28 -5.76 15.15
CA GLY A 29 6.46 -4.89 15.19
C GLY A 29 6.16 -3.53 15.80
N GLY A 30 5.07 -2.89 15.37
CA GLY A 30 4.67 -1.57 15.88
C GLY A 30 4.29 -1.56 17.37
N SER A 31 3.81 -2.67 17.92
CA SER A 31 3.55 -2.79 19.35
C SER A 31 4.82 -2.95 20.20
N ILE A 32 5.92 -3.42 19.59
CA ILE A 32 7.21 -3.63 20.30
C ILE A 32 8.07 -2.37 20.25
N VAL A 33 8.25 -1.77 19.07
CA VAL A 33 9.20 -0.65 18.89
C VAL A 33 8.52 0.73 18.81
N GLY A 34 7.21 0.78 18.88
CA GLY A 34 6.43 1.99 18.69
C GLY A 34 6.03 2.21 17.22
N PRO A 35 4.89 2.89 16.97
CA PRO A 35 4.32 3.07 15.64
C PRO A 35 5.19 3.96 14.74
N PHE A 36 5.79 5.01 15.26
CA PHE A 36 6.61 5.95 14.48
C PHE A 36 7.99 5.37 14.18
N THR A 37 8.61 4.73 15.18
CA THR A 37 9.88 3.99 14.99
C THR A 37 9.73 2.91 13.95
N PHE A 38 8.67 2.10 14.05
CA PHE A 38 8.42 1.03 13.09
C PHE A 38 8.29 1.58 11.66
N ASN A 39 7.49 2.64 11.46
CA ASN A 39 7.27 3.23 10.15
C ASN A 39 8.54 3.89 9.58
N CYS A 40 9.32 4.58 10.41
CA CYS A 40 10.58 5.20 10.03
C CYS A 40 11.61 4.13 9.60
N VAL A 41 11.89 3.17 10.47
CA VAL A 41 12.96 2.17 10.27
C VAL A 41 12.66 1.28 9.06
N ARG A 42 11.42 0.74 8.94
CA ARG A 42 11.05 -0.09 7.77
C ARG A 42 11.19 0.67 6.45
N SER A 43 10.87 1.99 6.45
CA SER A 43 11.00 2.82 5.25
C SER A 43 12.46 3.00 4.87
N ILE A 44 13.33 3.29 5.82
CA ILE A 44 14.79 3.40 5.57
C ILE A 44 15.35 2.07 5.06
N ILE A 45 14.96 0.93 5.66
CA ILE A 45 15.36 -0.41 5.18
C ILE A 45 14.91 -0.59 3.73
N GLY A 46 13.66 -0.25 3.39
CA GLY A 46 13.14 -0.33 2.02
C GLY A 46 13.94 0.50 1.02
N GLY A 47 14.29 1.74 1.40
CA GLY A 47 15.15 2.60 0.59
C GLY A 47 16.55 2.02 0.37
N ILE A 48 17.20 1.52 1.43
CA ILE A 48 18.55 0.92 1.37
C ILE A 48 18.57 -0.31 0.46
N VAL A 49 17.58 -1.20 0.60
CA VAL A 49 17.49 -2.43 -0.21
C VAL A 49 17.34 -2.12 -1.70
N LEU A 50 16.72 -1.02 -2.07
CA LEU A 50 16.54 -0.64 -3.46
C LEU A 50 17.83 -0.09 -4.12
N ILE A 51 18.82 0.37 -3.35
CA ILE A 51 20.09 0.88 -3.92
C ILE A 51 20.83 -0.21 -4.72
N PRO A 52 21.15 -1.39 -4.16
CA PRO A 52 21.80 -2.45 -4.92
C PRO A 52 20.92 -3.00 -6.05
N VAL A 53 19.59 -3.00 -5.90
CA VAL A 53 18.66 -3.39 -6.97
C VAL A 53 18.76 -2.44 -8.16
N ILE A 54 18.78 -1.13 -7.92
CA ILE A 54 18.98 -0.12 -8.98
C ILE A 54 20.32 -0.32 -9.67
N ALA A 55 21.40 -0.54 -8.91
CA ALA A 55 22.74 -0.77 -9.47
C ALA A 55 22.79 -2.04 -10.33
N ALA A 56 22.11 -3.12 -9.91
CA ALA A 56 22.03 -4.36 -10.67
C ALA A 56 21.22 -4.18 -11.97
N ILE A 57 20.07 -3.51 -11.90
CA ILE A 57 19.23 -3.22 -13.08
C ILE A 57 20.02 -2.37 -14.09
N ASP A 58 20.76 -1.37 -13.62
CA ASP A 58 21.58 -0.52 -14.50
C ASP A 58 22.67 -1.27 -15.25
N LYS A 59 23.22 -2.34 -14.65
CA LYS A 59 24.24 -3.18 -15.31
C LYS A 59 23.64 -4.15 -16.32
N VAL A 60 22.46 -4.72 -16.04
CA VAL A 60 21.86 -5.77 -16.87
C VAL A 60 21.02 -5.18 -18.00
N LYS A 61 20.08 -4.28 -17.67
CA LYS A 61 19.19 -3.64 -18.63
C LYS A 61 18.73 -2.28 -18.09
N PRO A 62 19.47 -1.21 -18.39
CA PRO A 62 19.10 0.12 -17.93
C PRO A 62 17.68 0.50 -18.31
N SER A 63 16.96 1.11 -17.38
CA SER A 63 15.61 1.60 -17.65
C SER A 63 15.62 2.68 -18.75
N PRO A 64 14.68 2.64 -19.72
CA PRO A 64 14.56 3.69 -20.72
C PRO A 64 14.20 5.07 -20.11
N ARG A 65 13.74 5.08 -18.86
CA ARG A 65 13.40 6.29 -18.09
C ARG A 65 14.47 6.64 -17.04
N LYS A 66 15.67 6.10 -17.16
CA LYS A 66 16.81 6.52 -16.35
C LYS A 66 17.08 8.01 -16.60
N PRO A 67 17.22 8.84 -15.55
CA PRO A 67 17.45 10.27 -15.71
C PRO A 67 18.71 10.56 -16.49
N GLN A 68 18.60 11.29 -17.61
CA GLN A 68 19.71 11.64 -18.50
C GLN A 68 20.20 13.07 -18.27
N ASN A 69 19.34 13.97 -17.79
CA ASN A 69 19.63 15.38 -17.63
C ASN A 69 19.12 15.92 -16.27
N ALA A 70 19.41 17.17 -15.97
CA ALA A 70 19.00 17.83 -14.73
C ALA A 70 17.47 17.93 -14.60
N GLY A 71 16.74 18.11 -15.70
CA GLY A 71 15.28 18.16 -15.71
C GLY A 71 14.64 16.83 -15.30
N ASP A 72 15.17 15.71 -15.82
CA ASP A 72 14.71 14.36 -15.45
C ASP A 72 15.00 14.07 -13.98
N ARG A 73 16.18 14.45 -13.48
CA ARG A 73 16.55 14.29 -12.06
C ARG A 73 15.62 15.11 -11.16
N LYS A 74 15.33 16.36 -11.53
CA LYS A 74 14.39 17.22 -10.79
C LYS A 74 13.00 16.62 -10.76
N ARG A 75 12.48 16.12 -11.91
CA ARG A 75 11.16 15.48 -11.99
C ARG A 75 11.09 14.22 -11.14
N LEU A 76 12.12 13.38 -11.18
CA LEU A 76 12.23 12.17 -10.36
C LEU A 76 12.25 12.52 -8.86
N LEU A 77 13.02 13.53 -8.46
CA LEU A 77 13.13 13.97 -7.07
C LEU A 77 11.79 14.53 -6.57
N ILE A 78 11.14 15.40 -7.34
CA ILE A 78 9.81 15.93 -6.97
C ILE A 78 8.79 14.80 -6.85
N GLY A 79 8.75 13.89 -7.82
CA GLY A 79 7.86 12.73 -7.78
C GLY A 79 8.10 11.86 -6.55
N GLY A 80 9.37 11.56 -6.23
CA GLY A 80 9.74 10.77 -5.06
C GLY A 80 9.39 11.45 -3.74
N LEU A 81 9.61 12.77 -3.64
CA LEU A 81 9.22 13.56 -2.46
C LEU A 81 7.70 13.61 -2.29
N CYS A 82 6.94 13.87 -3.36
CA CYS A 82 5.47 13.86 -3.30
C CYS A 82 4.92 12.48 -2.90
N CYS A 83 5.40 11.40 -3.56
CA CYS A 83 5.00 10.04 -3.20
C CYS A 83 5.39 9.71 -1.75
N GLY A 84 6.62 10.05 -1.32
CA GLY A 84 7.11 9.77 0.02
C GLY A 84 6.38 10.54 1.12
N THR A 85 5.99 11.78 0.86
CA THR A 85 5.18 12.57 1.79
C THR A 85 3.78 11.97 1.96
N MET A 86 3.10 11.65 0.85
CA MET A 86 1.80 11.01 0.92
C MET A 86 1.86 9.63 1.58
N LEU A 87 2.90 8.86 1.27
CA LEU A 87 3.13 7.56 1.89
C LEU A 87 3.39 7.67 3.39
N PHE A 88 4.22 8.62 3.82
CA PHE A 88 4.48 8.88 5.23
C PHE A 88 3.18 9.19 5.98
N LEU A 89 2.38 10.13 5.48
CA LEU A 89 1.12 10.49 6.11
C LEU A 89 0.16 9.29 6.19
N ALA A 90 -0.02 8.57 5.08
CA ALA A 90 -0.92 7.44 5.01
C ALA A 90 -0.49 6.28 5.92
N SER A 91 0.77 5.86 5.82
CA SER A 91 1.29 4.71 6.59
C SER A 91 1.41 5.03 8.08
N THR A 92 1.67 6.29 8.44
CA THR A 92 1.69 6.72 9.85
C THR A 92 0.29 6.69 10.46
N MET A 93 -0.74 7.18 9.76
CA MET A 93 -2.12 7.08 10.24
C MET A 93 -2.58 5.63 10.36
N GLN A 94 -2.22 4.76 9.41
CA GLN A 94 -2.53 3.33 9.48
C GLN A 94 -1.86 2.67 10.69
N GLN A 95 -0.57 2.91 10.87
CA GLN A 95 0.19 2.32 11.96
C GLN A 95 -0.29 2.83 13.33
N LEU A 96 -0.59 4.12 13.42
CA LEU A 96 -1.14 4.73 14.64
C LEU A 96 -2.53 4.17 14.97
N GLY A 97 -3.42 4.02 13.99
CA GLY A 97 -4.73 3.42 14.19
C GLY A 97 -4.64 1.98 14.74
N MET A 98 -3.73 1.16 14.20
CA MET A 98 -3.48 -0.19 14.72
C MET A 98 -2.89 -0.17 16.15
N PHE A 99 -1.99 0.75 16.43
CA PHE A 99 -1.40 0.93 17.77
C PHE A 99 -2.46 1.38 18.79
N MET A 100 -3.40 2.23 18.40
CA MET A 100 -4.53 2.69 19.22
C MET A 100 -5.63 1.63 19.43
N GLY A 101 -5.54 0.45 18.79
CA GLY A 101 -6.42 -0.67 19.04
C GLY A 101 -7.27 -1.16 17.85
N THR A 102 -7.18 -0.54 16.66
CA THR A 102 -7.83 -1.11 15.46
C THR A 102 -7.22 -2.46 15.14
N THR A 103 -8.04 -3.50 15.04
CA THR A 103 -7.58 -4.85 14.70
C THR A 103 -7.02 -4.91 13.27
N ALA A 104 -6.14 -5.88 12.98
CA ALA A 104 -5.54 -6.01 11.65
C ALA A 104 -6.60 -6.17 10.54
N GLY A 105 -7.63 -7.02 10.75
CA GLY A 105 -8.71 -7.20 9.79
C GLY A 105 -9.53 -5.92 9.57
N LYS A 106 -9.88 -5.20 10.64
CA LYS A 106 -10.62 -3.94 10.54
C LYS A 106 -9.78 -2.84 9.91
N SER A 107 -8.46 -2.79 10.20
CA SER A 107 -7.53 -1.89 9.55
C SER A 107 -7.43 -2.15 8.05
N GLY A 108 -7.37 -3.42 7.63
CA GLY A 108 -7.42 -3.81 6.22
C GLY A 108 -8.69 -3.33 5.52
N PHE A 109 -9.86 -3.52 6.15
CA PHE A 109 -11.13 -3.03 5.62
C PHE A 109 -11.15 -1.51 5.47
N LEU A 110 -10.84 -0.78 6.56
CA LEU A 110 -10.88 0.68 6.58
C LEU A 110 -9.87 1.29 5.60
N THR A 111 -8.66 0.71 5.51
CA THR A 111 -7.66 1.12 4.51
C THR A 111 -8.19 0.90 3.11
N ALA A 112 -8.76 -0.27 2.80
CA ALA A 112 -9.28 -0.59 1.48
C ALA A 112 -10.44 0.32 1.04
N CYS A 113 -11.03 1.12 1.93
CA CYS A 113 -12.00 2.16 1.57
C CYS A 113 -11.41 3.22 0.60
N TYR A 114 -10.08 3.27 0.38
CA TYR A 114 -9.50 4.06 -0.71
C TYR A 114 -10.10 3.72 -2.09
N ILE A 115 -10.66 2.52 -2.25
CA ILE A 115 -11.36 2.10 -3.48
C ILE A 115 -12.55 2.99 -3.85
N LEU A 116 -13.21 3.59 -2.85
CA LEU A 116 -14.27 4.59 -3.04
C LEU A 116 -13.71 5.96 -3.38
N ILE A 117 -12.60 6.31 -2.76
CA ILE A 117 -12.04 7.67 -2.81
C ILE A 117 -11.27 7.88 -4.11
N VAL A 118 -10.52 6.87 -4.59
CA VAL A 118 -9.73 6.96 -5.82
C VAL A 118 -10.55 7.35 -7.05
N PRO A 119 -11.71 6.72 -7.36
CA PRO A 119 -12.51 7.14 -8.50
C PRO A 119 -13.09 8.55 -8.34
N VAL A 120 -13.46 8.96 -7.12
CA VAL A 120 -13.94 10.32 -6.84
C VAL A 120 -12.82 11.32 -7.11
N LEU A 121 -11.61 11.10 -6.58
CA LEU A 121 -10.45 11.91 -6.92
C LEU A 121 -10.15 11.87 -8.42
N GLY A 122 -10.27 10.71 -9.05
CA GLY A 122 -10.06 10.51 -10.48
C GLY A 122 -10.94 11.42 -11.35
N ILE A 123 -12.19 11.69 -10.95
CA ILE A 123 -13.09 12.61 -11.67
C ILE A 123 -12.48 14.02 -11.73
N PHE A 124 -11.93 14.53 -10.63
CA PHE A 124 -11.26 15.84 -10.59
C PHE A 124 -10.04 15.89 -11.52
N PHE A 125 -9.34 14.77 -11.69
CA PHE A 125 -8.22 14.63 -12.62
C PHE A 125 -8.66 14.17 -14.04
N LYS A 126 -9.94 14.29 -14.38
CA LYS A 126 -10.52 13.94 -15.69
C LYS A 126 -10.29 12.46 -16.10
N LYS A 127 -10.09 11.56 -15.15
CA LYS A 127 -10.01 10.12 -15.38
C LYS A 127 -11.41 9.55 -15.57
N LYS A 128 -11.63 8.83 -16.66
CA LYS A 128 -12.94 8.21 -16.95
C LYS A 128 -13.00 6.84 -16.28
N CYS A 129 -14.09 6.57 -15.57
CA CYS A 129 -14.44 5.26 -15.04
C CYS A 129 -15.60 4.68 -15.86
N SER A 130 -15.47 3.42 -16.29
CA SER A 130 -16.57 2.71 -16.94
C SER A 130 -17.56 2.17 -15.89
N TRP A 131 -18.80 1.94 -16.31
CA TRP A 131 -19.89 1.55 -15.40
C TRP A 131 -19.63 0.19 -14.70
N ASN A 132 -18.95 -0.75 -15.37
CA ASN A 132 -18.55 -2.04 -14.77
C ASN A 132 -17.59 -1.88 -13.58
N ILE A 133 -16.74 -0.86 -13.60
CA ILE A 133 -15.86 -0.54 -12.48
C ILE A 133 -16.70 -0.06 -11.30
N TRP A 134 -17.70 0.79 -11.50
CA TRP A 134 -18.59 1.26 -10.43
C TRP A 134 -19.38 0.11 -9.79
N ILE A 135 -19.93 -0.81 -10.60
CA ILE A 135 -20.57 -2.03 -10.06
C ILE A 135 -19.54 -2.87 -9.29
N GLY A 136 -18.35 -3.05 -9.84
CA GLY A 136 -17.28 -3.77 -9.16
C GLY A 136 -16.94 -3.17 -7.80
N ILE A 137 -16.89 -1.83 -7.68
CA ILE A 137 -16.65 -1.13 -6.40
C ILE A 137 -17.73 -1.49 -5.38
N VAL A 138 -19.01 -1.41 -5.75
CA VAL A 138 -20.12 -1.74 -4.84
C VAL A 138 -20.04 -3.20 -4.35
N ILE A 139 -19.76 -4.13 -5.27
CA ILE A 139 -19.59 -5.55 -4.91
C ILE A 139 -18.37 -5.74 -4.01
N THR A 140 -17.24 -5.06 -4.31
CA THR A 140 -16.01 -5.14 -3.49
C THR A 140 -16.25 -4.65 -2.07
N ILE A 141 -16.99 -3.55 -1.89
CA ILE A 141 -17.31 -3.03 -0.56
C ILE A 141 -18.16 -4.02 0.22
N GLY A 142 -19.18 -4.61 -0.41
CA GLY A 142 -19.98 -5.67 0.20
C GLY A 142 -19.12 -6.88 0.59
N GLY A 143 -18.20 -7.29 -0.27
CA GLY A 143 -17.24 -8.35 0.01
C GLY A 143 -16.28 -8.03 1.16
N LEU A 144 -15.71 -6.82 1.18
CA LEU A 144 -14.84 -6.35 2.26
C LEU A 144 -15.58 -6.27 3.60
N TYR A 145 -16.84 -5.82 3.58
CA TYR A 145 -17.68 -5.81 4.77
C TYR A 145 -17.87 -7.23 5.34
N LEU A 146 -18.23 -8.19 4.49
CA LEU A 146 -18.41 -9.58 4.91
C LEU A 146 -17.09 -10.20 5.40
N LEU A 147 -15.98 -9.85 4.79
CA LEU A 147 -14.66 -10.39 5.10
C LEU A 147 -14.10 -9.87 6.42
N CYS A 148 -14.19 -8.57 6.67
CA CYS A 148 -13.41 -7.92 7.71
C CYS A 148 -14.22 -7.50 8.94
N VAL A 149 -15.54 -7.38 8.84
CA VAL A 149 -16.40 -6.92 9.93
C VAL A 149 -17.04 -8.12 10.62
N LYS A 150 -16.45 -8.59 11.72
CA LYS A 150 -16.95 -9.73 12.50
C LYS A 150 -18.04 -9.36 13.50
N GLU A 151 -18.04 -8.14 14.00
CA GLU A 151 -18.96 -7.61 15.01
C GLU A 151 -19.72 -6.37 14.49
N SER A 152 -20.54 -5.75 15.33
CA SER A 152 -21.25 -4.52 14.97
C SER A 152 -20.27 -3.41 14.56
N LEU A 153 -20.63 -2.62 13.54
CA LEU A 153 -19.88 -1.43 13.10
C LEU A 153 -19.93 -0.32 14.18
N SER A 154 -19.24 -0.50 15.30
CA SER A 154 -18.91 0.61 16.19
C SER A 154 -17.62 1.25 15.72
N LEU A 155 -17.64 2.55 15.41
CA LEU A 155 -16.46 3.30 15.01
C LEU A 155 -15.81 3.91 16.25
N ALA A 156 -14.63 3.39 16.61
CA ALA A 156 -13.79 3.97 17.66
C ALA A 156 -12.91 5.10 17.08
N ALA A 157 -12.31 5.90 17.96
CA ALA A 157 -11.36 6.95 17.52
C ALA A 157 -10.19 6.37 16.70
N SER A 158 -9.68 5.19 17.06
CA SER A 158 -8.65 4.47 16.31
C SER A 158 -9.08 4.14 14.87
N ASP A 159 -10.37 3.81 14.67
CA ASP A 159 -10.92 3.51 13.35
C ASP A 159 -11.00 4.76 12.46
N MET A 160 -11.30 5.91 13.06
CA MET A 160 -11.32 7.19 12.35
C MET A 160 -9.92 7.58 11.86
N VAL A 161 -8.88 7.34 12.68
CA VAL A 161 -7.49 7.52 12.28
C VAL A 161 -7.13 6.59 11.11
N THR A 162 -7.55 5.33 11.18
CA THR A 162 -7.35 4.36 10.10
C THR A 162 -8.15 4.73 8.84
N LEU A 163 -9.35 5.29 8.97
CA LEU A 163 -10.13 5.75 7.81
C LEU A 163 -9.47 6.97 7.13
N LEU A 164 -8.84 7.86 7.92
CA LEU A 164 -8.05 8.96 7.36
C LEU A 164 -6.89 8.44 6.51
N CYS A 165 -6.27 7.32 6.88
CA CYS A 165 -5.22 6.73 6.05
C CYS A 165 -5.74 6.32 4.66
N ALA A 166 -7.00 5.89 4.53
CA ALA A 166 -7.58 5.54 3.22
C ALA A 166 -7.64 6.75 2.27
N LEU A 167 -7.99 7.93 2.79
CA LEU A 167 -7.94 9.19 2.02
C LEU A 167 -6.52 9.49 1.55
N LEU A 168 -5.55 9.36 2.44
CA LEU A 168 -4.15 9.64 2.16
C LEU A 168 -3.54 8.62 1.18
N PHE A 169 -3.89 7.32 1.31
CA PHE A 169 -3.50 6.31 0.33
C PHE A 169 -4.15 6.54 -1.03
N ALA A 170 -5.40 6.98 -1.08
CA ALA A 170 -6.02 7.38 -2.35
C ALA A 170 -5.23 8.52 -3.02
N GLY A 171 -4.81 9.52 -2.26
CA GLY A 171 -3.92 10.57 -2.73
C GLY A 171 -2.57 10.02 -3.23
N HIS A 172 -1.94 9.10 -2.48
CA HIS A 172 -0.70 8.43 -2.89
C HIS A 172 -0.85 7.67 -4.22
N ILE A 173 -1.94 6.92 -4.40
CA ILE A 173 -2.25 6.22 -5.65
C ILE A 173 -2.36 7.21 -6.82
N MET A 174 -2.99 8.37 -6.63
CA MET A 174 -3.12 9.40 -7.66
C MET A 174 -1.78 10.06 -7.99
N VAL A 175 -0.92 10.29 -6.99
CA VAL A 175 0.45 10.81 -7.20
C VAL A 175 1.29 9.81 -7.99
N ILE A 176 1.24 8.52 -7.66
CA ILE A 176 1.90 7.47 -8.44
C ILE A 176 1.37 7.43 -9.88
N ASP A 177 0.06 7.51 -10.09
CA ASP A 177 -0.54 7.52 -11.44
C ASP A 177 0.01 8.68 -12.29
N HIS A 178 0.25 9.83 -11.67
CA HIS A 178 0.84 10.98 -12.35
C HIS A 178 2.31 10.78 -12.69
N PHE A 179 3.15 10.35 -11.75
CA PHE A 179 4.60 10.31 -11.91
C PHE A 179 5.15 9.03 -12.53
N SER A 180 4.51 7.87 -12.32
CA SER A 180 5.03 6.58 -12.80
C SER A 180 5.23 6.47 -14.31
N PRO A 181 4.44 7.15 -15.19
CA PRO A 181 4.73 7.17 -16.61
C PRO A 181 5.88 8.11 -17.01
N LEU A 182 6.29 9.03 -16.14
CA LEU A 182 7.24 10.10 -16.44
C LEU A 182 8.66 9.79 -16.00
N VAL A 183 8.86 8.88 -15.04
CA VAL A 183 10.15 8.62 -14.40
C VAL A 183 10.42 7.13 -14.24
N ASP A 184 11.63 6.77 -13.84
CA ASP A 184 12.00 5.39 -13.50
C ASP A 184 11.33 4.95 -12.19
N GLY A 185 10.50 3.90 -12.26
CA GLY A 185 9.68 3.45 -11.13
C GLY A 185 10.48 2.93 -9.94
N VAL A 186 11.62 2.24 -10.17
CA VAL A 186 12.42 1.69 -9.07
C VAL A 186 13.14 2.83 -8.33
N ARG A 187 13.66 3.81 -9.07
CA ARG A 187 14.27 5.01 -8.48
C ARG A 187 13.22 5.87 -7.76
N LEU A 188 12.02 5.99 -8.34
CA LEU A 188 10.91 6.69 -7.69
C LEU A 188 10.59 6.04 -6.34
N SER A 189 10.51 4.70 -6.30
CA SER A 189 10.29 3.93 -5.07
C SER A 189 11.40 4.16 -4.04
N CYS A 190 12.66 4.16 -4.46
CA CYS A 190 13.79 4.39 -3.58
C CYS A 190 13.72 5.77 -2.92
N ILE A 191 13.47 6.84 -3.70
CA ILE A 191 13.40 8.21 -3.19
C ILE A 191 12.18 8.37 -2.27
N GLN A 192 11.02 7.79 -2.62
CA GLN A 192 9.83 7.88 -1.75
C GLN A 192 10.08 7.26 -0.37
N PHE A 193 10.84 6.15 -0.29
CA PHE A 193 11.13 5.52 1.00
C PHE A 193 12.12 6.32 1.85
N PHE A 194 13.15 6.89 1.27
CA PHE A 194 14.01 7.81 2.00
C PHE A 194 13.24 9.05 2.46
N ALA A 195 12.39 9.64 1.61
CA ALA A 195 11.54 10.75 2.00
C ALA A 195 10.56 10.36 3.14
N CYS A 196 9.91 9.20 3.04
CA CYS A 196 9.03 8.67 4.09
C CYS A 196 9.79 8.46 5.40
N GLY A 197 10.99 7.89 5.35
CA GLY A 197 11.85 7.68 6.53
C GLY A 197 12.31 9.00 7.17
N ILE A 198 12.71 9.99 6.36
CA ILE A 198 13.12 11.32 6.84
C ILE A 198 11.95 12.00 7.55
N TRP A 199 10.75 12.00 6.94
CA TRP A 199 9.56 12.54 7.60
C TRP A 199 9.20 11.77 8.87
N GLY A 200 9.34 10.44 8.85
CA GLY A 200 9.07 9.56 10.01
C GLY A 200 10.04 9.76 11.16
N PHE A 201 11.25 10.28 10.89
CA PHE A 201 12.24 10.55 11.93
C PHE A 201 11.74 11.59 12.95
N PHE A 202 11.01 12.60 12.52
CA PHE A 202 10.52 13.66 13.42
C PHE A 202 9.56 13.12 14.47
N PRO A 203 8.41 12.47 14.12
CA PRO A 203 7.53 11.93 15.15
C PRO A 203 8.19 10.80 15.97
N MET A 204 9.07 9.98 15.39
CA MET A 204 9.87 9.01 16.16
C MET A 204 10.69 9.71 17.25
N MET A 205 11.39 10.81 16.90
CA MET A 205 12.19 11.56 17.85
C MET A 205 11.35 12.20 18.96
N PHE A 206 10.28 12.93 18.58
CA PHE A 206 9.53 13.74 19.53
C PHE A 206 8.45 12.98 20.31
N CYS A 207 7.91 11.88 19.76
CA CYS A 207 6.82 11.13 20.39
C CYS A 207 7.27 9.82 21.04
N GLU A 208 8.47 9.30 20.71
CA GLU A 208 8.97 8.02 21.25
C GLU A 208 10.34 8.16 21.91
N ILE A 209 11.36 8.70 21.23
CA ILE A 209 12.73 8.73 21.78
C ILE A 209 12.84 9.73 22.95
N ILE A 210 12.36 10.97 22.79
CA ILE A 210 12.49 12.00 23.82
C ILE A 210 11.64 11.67 25.05
N PRO A 211 10.36 11.24 24.93
CA PRO A 211 9.56 10.90 26.10
C PRO A 211 10.06 9.67 26.87
N ASP A 212 10.45 8.61 26.17
CA ASP A 212 10.82 7.32 26.79
C ASP A 212 12.30 7.26 27.17
N GLY A 213 13.12 8.11 26.60
CA GLY A 213 14.57 8.11 26.73
C GLY A 213 15.28 7.13 25.80
N MET A 214 16.50 7.48 25.39
CA MET A 214 17.29 6.72 24.41
C MET A 214 17.56 5.27 24.86
N ALA A 215 17.78 5.03 26.15
CA ALA A 215 18.07 3.69 26.68
C ALA A 215 16.84 2.76 26.58
N ALA A 216 15.65 3.26 26.93
CA ALA A 216 14.41 2.50 26.80
C ALA A 216 14.09 2.23 25.32
N TRP A 217 14.20 3.24 24.46
CA TRP A 217 13.98 3.09 23.03
C TRP A 217 14.92 2.07 22.38
N THR A 218 16.23 2.12 22.68
CA THR A 218 17.20 1.15 22.14
C THR A 218 16.95 -0.27 22.62
N SER A 219 16.44 -0.46 23.86
CA SER A 219 16.14 -1.78 24.40
C SER A 219 15.05 -2.52 23.62
N THR A 220 14.14 -1.81 22.94
CA THR A 220 13.08 -2.42 22.10
C THR A 220 13.66 -3.22 20.95
N PHE A 221 14.84 -2.87 20.46
CA PHE A 221 15.56 -3.57 19.40
C PHE A 221 16.29 -4.83 19.84
N ALA A 222 16.29 -5.16 21.13
CA ALA A 222 16.79 -6.45 21.62
C ALA A 222 15.87 -7.63 21.23
N SER A 223 14.61 -7.34 20.87
CA SER A 223 13.64 -8.35 20.44
C SER A 223 13.93 -8.84 19.03
N SER A 224 14.17 -10.15 18.85
CA SER A 224 14.28 -10.78 17.54
C SER A 224 12.99 -10.67 16.73
N GLN A 225 11.83 -10.69 17.40
CA GLN A 225 10.53 -10.53 16.76
C GLN A 225 10.36 -9.13 16.17
N ALA A 226 10.89 -8.09 16.81
CA ALA A 226 10.91 -6.73 16.26
C ALA A 226 11.70 -6.69 14.95
N TRP A 227 12.88 -7.32 14.90
CA TRP A 227 13.70 -7.38 13.69
C TRP A 227 13.07 -8.18 12.56
N ILE A 228 12.45 -9.33 12.86
CA ILE A 228 11.72 -10.11 11.84
C ILE A 228 10.62 -9.25 11.21
N ALA A 229 9.83 -8.56 12.04
CA ALA A 229 8.77 -7.68 11.57
C ALA A 229 9.31 -6.49 10.75
N LEU A 230 10.38 -5.83 11.22
CA LEU A 230 11.01 -4.70 10.53
C LEU A 230 11.64 -5.11 9.20
N LEU A 231 12.38 -6.22 9.17
CA LEU A 231 13.04 -6.71 7.95
C LEU A 231 12.00 -7.19 6.92
N TYR A 232 11.00 -7.95 7.36
CA TYR A 232 9.93 -8.37 6.45
C TYR A 232 9.19 -7.16 5.86
N SER A 233 8.76 -6.23 6.71
CA SER A 233 8.06 -5.03 6.26
C SER A 233 8.95 -4.11 5.43
N GLY A 234 10.23 -3.93 5.80
CA GLY A 234 11.16 -3.09 5.07
C GLY A 234 11.55 -3.67 3.71
N VAL A 235 11.90 -4.95 3.65
CA VAL A 235 12.36 -5.59 2.41
C VAL A 235 11.18 -5.93 1.52
N MET A 236 10.22 -6.73 2.02
CA MET A 236 9.13 -7.25 1.20
C MET A 236 8.04 -6.21 0.97
N SER A 237 7.52 -5.57 2.02
CA SER A 237 6.44 -4.61 1.86
C SER A 237 6.96 -3.31 1.24
N CYS A 238 7.98 -2.67 1.82
CA CYS A 238 8.52 -1.42 1.29
C CYS A 238 9.35 -1.64 0.02
N GLY A 239 10.40 -2.43 0.06
CA GLY A 239 11.31 -2.63 -1.08
C GLY A 239 10.62 -3.25 -2.29
N VAL A 240 9.96 -4.39 -2.12
CA VAL A 240 9.36 -5.14 -3.23
C VAL A 240 7.97 -4.63 -3.58
N ALA A 241 6.99 -4.72 -2.65
CA ALA A 241 5.59 -4.51 -3.00
C ALA A 241 5.28 -3.09 -3.50
N TYR A 242 5.75 -2.03 -2.84
CA TYR A 242 5.54 -0.67 -3.34
C TYR A 242 6.25 -0.40 -4.68
N THR A 243 7.40 -1.03 -4.92
CA THR A 243 8.06 -0.96 -6.23
C THR A 243 7.22 -1.63 -7.31
N LEU A 244 6.66 -2.81 -7.01
CA LEU A 244 5.72 -3.50 -7.90
C LEU A 244 4.43 -2.68 -8.10
N GLN A 245 3.93 -1.97 -7.08
CA GLN A 245 2.81 -1.05 -7.21
C GLN A 245 3.12 0.04 -8.24
N ILE A 246 4.22 0.75 -8.09
CA ILE A 246 4.60 1.84 -9.01
C ILE A 246 4.72 1.34 -10.44
N ILE A 247 5.34 0.18 -10.64
CA ILE A 247 5.50 -0.42 -11.97
C ILE A 247 4.14 -0.90 -12.49
N GLY A 248 3.36 -1.56 -11.66
CA GLY A 248 2.06 -2.14 -12.01
C GLY A 248 0.99 -1.09 -12.30
N GLN A 249 0.99 0.02 -11.60
CA GLN A 249 0.04 1.12 -11.87
C GLN A 249 0.30 1.83 -13.21
N ASN A 250 1.53 1.76 -13.72
CA ASN A 250 1.89 2.46 -14.95
C ASN A 250 1.05 1.99 -16.15
N GLY A 251 0.19 2.87 -16.63
CA GLY A 251 -0.70 2.60 -17.78
C GLY A 251 -1.97 1.83 -17.44
N LEU A 252 -2.26 1.59 -16.16
CA LEU A 252 -3.58 1.15 -15.68
C LEU A 252 -4.41 2.36 -15.22
N ASN A 253 -5.73 2.19 -15.24
CA ASN A 253 -6.62 3.15 -14.59
C ASN A 253 -6.41 3.06 -13.07
N PRO A 254 -6.23 4.18 -12.34
CA PRO A 254 -5.96 4.16 -10.90
C PRO A 254 -7.09 3.52 -10.08
N THR A 255 -8.35 3.65 -10.51
CA THR A 255 -9.48 2.97 -9.88
C THR A 255 -9.39 1.44 -10.04
N LEU A 256 -9.04 0.94 -11.24
CA LEU A 256 -8.82 -0.50 -11.43
C LEU A 256 -7.62 -0.99 -10.61
N ALA A 257 -6.56 -0.19 -10.52
CA ALA A 257 -5.40 -0.52 -9.69
C ALA A 257 -5.78 -0.61 -8.21
N SER A 258 -6.56 0.35 -7.68
CA SER A 258 -7.04 0.32 -6.30
C SER A 258 -7.93 -0.88 -6.00
N MET A 259 -8.80 -1.28 -6.95
CA MET A 259 -9.61 -2.49 -6.83
C MET A 259 -8.75 -3.76 -6.74
N ILE A 260 -7.72 -3.89 -7.59
CA ILE A 260 -6.83 -5.06 -7.54
C ILE A 260 -6.05 -5.09 -6.22
N MET A 261 -5.57 -3.94 -5.77
CA MET A 261 -4.81 -3.84 -4.52
C MET A 261 -5.67 -4.13 -3.28
N SER A 262 -6.99 -3.91 -3.32
CA SER A 262 -7.89 -4.28 -2.21
C SER A 262 -7.92 -5.79 -1.91
N LEU A 263 -7.38 -6.65 -2.80
CA LEU A 263 -7.09 -8.05 -2.49
C LEU A 263 -6.16 -8.24 -1.29
N GLU A 264 -5.46 -7.19 -0.86
CA GLU A 264 -4.65 -7.23 0.37
C GLU A 264 -5.48 -7.70 1.58
N SER A 265 -6.76 -7.31 1.65
CA SER A 265 -7.67 -7.75 2.72
C SER A 265 -7.98 -9.25 2.61
N VAL A 266 -8.14 -9.78 1.40
CA VAL A 266 -8.35 -11.22 1.17
C VAL A 266 -7.09 -11.99 1.57
N PHE A 267 -5.93 -11.54 1.13
CA PHE A 267 -4.65 -12.18 1.47
C PHE A 267 -4.32 -12.06 2.96
N SER A 268 -4.73 -10.98 3.63
CA SER A 268 -4.57 -10.84 5.08
C SER A 268 -5.34 -11.92 5.83
N VAL A 269 -6.59 -12.17 5.45
CA VAL A 269 -7.42 -13.22 6.07
C VAL A 269 -6.88 -14.62 5.75
N LEU A 270 -6.47 -14.88 4.50
CA LEU A 270 -5.87 -16.16 4.12
C LEU A 270 -4.54 -16.41 4.86
N THR A 271 -3.74 -15.39 5.06
CA THR A 271 -2.48 -15.50 5.83
C THR A 271 -2.75 -15.73 7.31
N GLY A 272 -3.77 -15.09 7.89
CA GLY A 272 -4.25 -15.35 9.25
C GLY A 272 -4.67 -16.81 9.43
N TRP A 273 -5.43 -17.33 8.48
CA TRP A 273 -5.84 -18.75 8.48
C TRP A 273 -4.65 -19.70 8.39
N LEU A 274 -3.69 -19.45 7.47
CA LEU A 274 -2.57 -20.36 7.22
C LEU A 274 -1.48 -20.30 8.30
N ILE A 275 -1.23 -19.12 8.90
CA ILE A 275 -0.08 -18.87 9.81
C ILE A 275 -0.51 -18.82 11.27
N LEU A 276 -1.72 -18.30 11.55
CA LEU A 276 -2.21 -18.09 12.89
C LEU A 276 -3.32 -19.07 13.30
N ASP A 277 -3.60 -20.08 12.46
CA ASP A 277 -4.68 -21.06 12.65
C ASP A 277 -6.07 -20.40 12.88
N GLU A 278 -6.29 -19.19 12.36
CA GLU A 278 -7.58 -18.50 12.45
C GLU A 278 -8.62 -19.25 11.63
N GLN A 279 -9.83 -19.47 12.19
CA GLN A 279 -10.89 -20.14 11.46
C GLN A 279 -11.55 -19.22 10.44
N LEU A 280 -11.66 -19.69 9.21
CA LEU A 280 -12.42 -19.03 8.15
C LEU A 280 -13.90 -19.47 8.20
N GLY A 281 -14.80 -18.57 8.51
CA GLY A 281 -16.24 -18.82 8.45
C GLY A 281 -16.77 -18.68 7.01
N GLY A 282 -18.01 -19.17 6.81
CA GLY A 282 -18.67 -19.05 5.51
C GLY A 282 -18.86 -17.61 5.05
N ARG A 283 -18.98 -16.67 5.98
CA ARG A 283 -19.12 -15.23 5.71
C ARG A 283 -17.84 -14.65 5.07
N GLU A 284 -16.66 -14.99 5.61
CA GLU A 284 -15.38 -14.57 5.10
C GLU A 284 -15.10 -15.15 3.71
N ILE A 285 -15.45 -16.42 3.48
CA ILE A 285 -15.33 -17.07 2.18
C ILE A 285 -16.20 -16.38 1.12
N ILE A 286 -17.46 -16.05 1.44
CA ILE A 286 -18.33 -15.31 0.53
C ILE A 286 -17.74 -13.92 0.23
N GLY A 287 -17.18 -13.23 1.23
CA GLY A 287 -16.50 -11.95 1.06
C GLY A 287 -15.34 -12.04 0.07
N CYS A 288 -14.47 -13.06 0.20
CA CYS A 288 -13.38 -13.33 -0.74
C CYS A 288 -13.87 -13.53 -2.16
N VAL A 289 -14.89 -14.39 -2.35
CA VAL A 289 -15.46 -14.69 -3.67
C VAL A 289 -16.03 -13.43 -4.33
N LEU A 290 -16.74 -12.60 -3.57
CA LEU A 290 -17.31 -11.34 -4.07
C LEU A 290 -16.22 -10.37 -4.53
N ILE A 291 -15.12 -10.21 -3.77
CA ILE A 291 -14.00 -9.33 -4.14
C ILE A 291 -13.35 -9.83 -5.44
N PHE A 292 -13.06 -11.13 -5.54
CA PHE A 292 -12.51 -11.69 -6.77
C PHE A 292 -13.43 -11.50 -7.98
N ALA A 293 -14.73 -11.81 -7.82
CA ALA A 293 -15.71 -11.62 -8.89
C ALA A 293 -15.81 -10.15 -9.35
N ALA A 294 -15.79 -9.22 -8.41
CA ALA A 294 -15.81 -7.79 -8.69
C ALA A 294 -14.59 -7.34 -9.50
N ILE A 295 -13.39 -7.83 -9.15
CA ILE A 295 -12.16 -7.50 -9.87
C ILE A 295 -12.19 -8.06 -11.29
N LEU A 296 -12.67 -9.28 -11.49
CA LEU A 296 -12.84 -9.86 -12.81
C LEU A 296 -13.84 -9.05 -13.65
N LEU A 297 -14.98 -8.67 -13.07
CA LEU A 297 -15.98 -7.83 -13.72
C LEU A 297 -15.38 -6.47 -14.15
N ALA A 298 -14.60 -5.83 -13.28
CA ALA A 298 -13.98 -4.54 -13.58
C ALA A 298 -12.95 -4.61 -14.71
N GLN A 299 -12.36 -5.78 -14.96
CA GLN A 299 -11.40 -6.00 -16.05
C GLN A 299 -12.05 -6.31 -17.41
N VAL A 300 -13.34 -6.63 -17.43
CA VAL A 300 -14.06 -6.90 -18.69
C VAL A 300 -14.05 -5.63 -19.55
N PRO A 301 -13.55 -5.70 -20.81
CA PRO A 301 -13.60 -4.55 -21.69
C PRO A 301 -15.06 -4.24 -22.03
N VAL A 302 -15.56 -3.10 -21.56
CA VAL A 302 -16.86 -2.58 -22.01
C VAL A 302 -16.68 -2.09 -23.43
N GLY A 303 -17.32 -2.78 -24.38
CA GLY A 303 -17.17 -2.53 -25.82
C GLY A 303 -17.36 -1.05 -26.15
N LYS A 304 -16.41 -0.49 -26.89
CA LYS A 304 -16.72 0.67 -27.73
C LYS A 304 -17.85 0.20 -28.67
N LYS A 305 -19.03 0.78 -28.51
CA LYS A 305 -20.02 0.71 -29.61
C LYS A 305 -19.29 1.11 -30.87
N ILE A 306 -19.10 0.16 -31.78
CA ILE A 306 -18.67 0.44 -33.13
C ILE A 306 -19.72 1.44 -33.64
N LYS A 307 -19.29 2.68 -33.83
CA LYS A 307 -20.12 3.61 -34.62
C LYS A 307 -20.14 3.02 -36.03
N ALA A 308 -21.28 2.47 -36.38
CA ALA A 308 -21.62 2.16 -37.78
C ALA A 308 -21.68 3.46 -38.58
#